data_aa1d87b294f2db1d78a5681a585f65ae
#
_entry.id   aa1d87b294f2db1d78a5681a585f65ae
#
_cell.length_a   1.000
_cell.length_b   1.000
_cell.length_c   1.000
_cell.angle_alpha   90.00
_cell.angle_beta   90.00
_cell.angle_gamma   90.00
#
_symmetry.space_group_name_H-M   'P 1'
#
loop_
_entity.id
_entity.type
_entity.pdbx_description
1 polymer ?
#
loop_
_entity_poly.entity_id
_entity_poly.type
_entity_poly.pdbx_seq_one_letter_code
_entity_poly.pdbx_strand_id
1 'polypeptide(L)'
;SREYASEQLGMITPERLERIESEKVTPDPKEILAMAETYGRPSLCNYYCSQKCPIGQQYVPEIEVKELSSIVLEMLASLNSVNKRKDRLIEITADGKIDNDEIDDFIFIQEELERISITVETLQLWSEKMLANGVIDAEAYKAKKLK
;
A
#
# COMPACT_ATOMS: atom_id res chain seq x y z
N SER A 1 -25.65 -1.82 -13.30
CA SER A 1 -25.57 -0.78 -14.36
C SER A 1 -24.81 0.43 -13.85
N ARG A 2 -24.38 1.34 -14.74
CA ARG A 2 -23.70 2.59 -14.37
C ARG A 2 -24.60 3.51 -13.55
N GLU A 3 -25.90 3.54 -13.84
CA GLU A 3 -26.87 4.30 -13.05
C GLU A 3 -26.89 3.83 -11.60
N TYR A 4 -26.92 2.51 -11.37
CA TYR A 4 -26.86 1.94 -10.03
C TYR A 4 -25.53 2.26 -9.32
N ALA A 5 -24.41 2.15 -10.02
CA ALA A 5 -23.10 2.50 -9.46
C ALA A 5 -23.01 3.99 -9.12
N SER A 6 -23.51 4.88 -10.01
CA SER A 6 -23.58 6.32 -9.78
C SER A 6 -24.45 6.66 -8.56
N GLU A 7 -25.58 6.01 -8.39
CA GLU A 7 -26.47 6.18 -7.25
C GLU A 7 -25.79 5.79 -5.94
N GLN A 8 -25.04 4.67 -5.91
CA GLN A 8 -24.27 4.23 -4.75
C GLN A 8 -23.09 5.16 -4.46
N LEU A 9 -22.42 5.67 -5.47
CA LEU A 9 -21.30 6.61 -5.35
C LEU A 9 -21.73 8.02 -4.91
N GLY A 10 -22.97 8.42 -5.22
CA GLY A 10 -23.61 9.67 -4.78
C GLY A 10 -22.97 10.97 -5.26
N MET A 11 -21.69 10.96 -5.63
CA MET A 11 -20.94 12.14 -6.08
C MET A 11 -20.49 12.08 -7.54
N ILE A 12 -20.66 10.96 -8.21
CA ILE A 12 -20.20 10.73 -9.59
C ILE A 12 -21.40 10.45 -10.47
N THR A 13 -21.65 11.32 -11.49
CA THR A 13 -22.75 11.10 -12.44
C THR A 13 -22.47 9.92 -13.37
N PRO A 14 -23.49 9.29 -13.96
CA PRO A 14 -23.31 8.18 -14.91
C PRO A 14 -22.40 8.55 -16.09
N GLU A 15 -22.51 9.78 -16.62
CA GLU A 15 -21.69 10.29 -17.72
C GLU A 15 -20.24 10.49 -17.29
N ARG A 16 -20.01 10.96 -16.06
CA ARG A 16 -18.66 11.09 -15.47
C ARG A 16 -18.04 9.72 -15.28
N LEU A 17 -18.80 8.76 -14.74
CA LEU A 17 -18.36 7.39 -14.55
C LEU A 17 -17.99 6.72 -15.88
N GLU A 18 -18.81 6.90 -16.94
CA GLU A 18 -18.49 6.40 -18.28
C GLU A 18 -17.16 6.95 -18.81
N ARG A 19 -16.92 8.24 -18.60
CA ARG A 19 -15.65 8.88 -19.04
C ARG A 19 -14.45 8.37 -18.28
N ILE A 20 -14.60 8.06 -16.98
CA ILE A 20 -13.56 7.44 -16.16
C ILE A 20 -13.29 6.01 -16.64
N GLU A 21 -14.33 5.18 -16.76
CA GLU A 21 -14.23 3.79 -17.21
C GLU A 21 -13.65 3.64 -18.61
N SER A 22 -13.92 4.62 -19.49
CA SER A 22 -13.38 4.66 -20.86
C SER A 22 -12.01 5.36 -20.95
N GLU A 23 -11.38 5.67 -19.81
CA GLU A 23 -10.08 6.35 -19.71
C GLU A 23 -9.98 7.70 -20.40
N LYS A 24 -11.16 8.34 -20.69
CA LYS A 24 -11.20 9.68 -21.29
C LYS A 24 -10.89 10.80 -20.30
N VAL A 25 -11.03 10.53 -19.02
CA VAL A 25 -10.69 11.46 -17.94
C VAL A 25 -10.07 10.69 -16.77
N THR A 26 -9.12 11.32 -16.10
CA THR A 26 -8.56 10.81 -14.85
C THR A 26 -9.51 11.18 -13.71
N PRO A 27 -9.92 10.22 -12.86
CA PRO A 27 -10.68 10.52 -11.66
C PRO A 27 -9.85 11.33 -10.67
N ASP A 28 -10.50 12.11 -9.83
CA ASP A 28 -9.81 12.74 -8.71
C ASP A 28 -9.66 11.77 -7.51
N PRO A 29 -8.81 12.11 -6.52
CA PRO A 29 -8.56 11.22 -5.38
C PRO A 29 -9.83 10.89 -4.56
N LYS A 30 -10.81 11.81 -4.47
CA LYS A 30 -12.05 11.57 -3.73
C LYS A 30 -12.96 10.62 -4.48
N GLU A 31 -13.01 10.73 -5.81
CA GLU A 31 -13.73 9.78 -6.68
C GLU A 31 -13.15 8.37 -6.53
N ILE A 32 -11.81 8.25 -6.52
CA ILE A 32 -11.14 6.95 -6.32
C ILE A 32 -11.46 6.34 -4.95
N LEU A 33 -11.42 7.14 -3.88
CA LEU A 33 -11.79 6.66 -2.55
C LEU A 33 -13.22 6.13 -2.52
N ALA A 34 -14.18 6.89 -3.06
CA ALA A 34 -15.58 6.48 -3.13
C ALA A 34 -15.76 5.20 -3.98
N MET A 35 -15.07 5.10 -5.11
CA MET A 35 -15.11 3.90 -5.97
C MET A 35 -14.50 2.68 -5.27
N ALA A 36 -13.37 2.84 -4.59
CA ALA A 36 -12.71 1.76 -3.86
C ALA A 36 -13.61 1.20 -2.75
N GLU A 37 -14.27 2.08 -1.99
CA GLU A 37 -15.23 1.72 -0.94
C GLU A 37 -16.47 1.03 -1.52
N THR A 38 -17.12 1.66 -2.49
CA THR A 38 -18.38 1.16 -3.10
C THR A 38 -18.18 -0.20 -3.79
N TYR A 39 -17.04 -0.40 -4.44
CA TYR A 39 -16.75 -1.64 -5.16
C TYR A 39 -16.06 -2.70 -4.28
N GLY A 40 -15.75 -2.37 -3.01
CA GLY A 40 -14.96 -3.25 -2.14
C GLY A 40 -13.57 -3.57 -2.73
N ARG A 41 -12.94 -2.57 -3.38
CA ARG A 41 -11.67 -2.70 -4.10
C ARG A 41 -10.62 -1.72 -3.57
N PRO A 42 -10.08 -1.93 -2.35
CA PRO A 42 -9.09 -1.04 -1.76
C PRO A 42 -7.82 -0.89 -2.60
N SER A 43 -7.48 -1.89 -3.42
CA SER A 43 -6.35 -1.83 -4.37
C SER A 43 -6.44 -0.71 -5.40
N LEU A 44 -7.64 -0.16 -5.67
CA LEU A 44 -7.82 1.00 -6.55
C LEU A 44 -7.05 2.23 -6.04
N CYS A 45 -6.99 2.43 -4.73
CA CYS A 45 -6.26 3.55 -4.13
C CYS A 45 -4.75 3.43 -4.38
N ASN A 46 -4.18 2.25 -4.14
CA ASN A 46 -2.75 2.02 -4.43
C ASN A 46 -2.46 2.16 -5.92
N TYR A 47 -3.28 1.56 -6.79
CA TYR A 47 -3.13 1.69 -8.24
C TYR A 47 -3.15 3.16 -8.69
N TYR A 48 -4.13 3.95 -8.21
CA TYR A 48 -4.19 5.37 -8.54
C TYR A 48 -2.95 6.12 -8.06
N CYS A 49 -2.55 5.93 -6.81
CA CYS A 49 -1.38 6.60 -6.25
C CYS A 49 -0.09 6.23 -7.00
N SER A 50 0.16 4.94 -7.22
CA SER A 50 1.40 4.46 -7.85
C SER A 50 1.46 4.71 -9.36
N GLN A 51 0.31 4.75 -10.07
CA GLN A 51 0.29 4.79 -11.53
C GLN A 51 -0.24 6.10 -12.14
N LYS A 52 -1.08 6.85 -11.44
CA LYS A 52 -1.80 8.01 -11.98
C LYS A 52 -1.45 9.33 -11.28
N CYS A 53 -1.12 9.30 -10.00
CA CYS A 53 -0.75 10.50 -9.24
C CYS A 53 0.74 10.82 -9.42
N PRO A 54 1.12 12.02 -9.93
CA PRO A 54 2.53 12.35 -10.13
C PRO A 54 3.38 12.29 -8.86
N ILE A 55 2.81 12.62 -7.71
CA ILE A 55 3.50 12.50 -6.42
C ILE A 55 3.59 11.02 -6.03
N GLY A 56 2.48 10.30 -6.15
CA GLY A 56 2.44 8.88 -5.79
C GLY A 56 3.39 8.01 -6.62
N GLN A 57 3.58 8.33 -7.91
CA GLN A 57 4.55 7.63 -8.78
C GLN A 57 6.00 7.72 -8.25
N GLN A 58 6.32 8.73 -7.44
CA GLN A 58 7.65 8.89 -6.84
C GLN A 58 7.75 8.25 -5.44
N TYR A 59 6.66 8.21 -4.69
CA TYR A 59 6.71 7.91 -3.26
C TYR A 59 5.86 6.70 -2.85
N VAL A 60 4.99 6.20 -3.73
CA VAL A 60 4.08 5.10 -3.41
C VAL A 60 4.43 3.89 -4.27
N PRO A 61 4.93 2.80 -3.68
CA PRO A 61 5.22 1.59 -4.42
C PRO A 61 3.92 0.95 -4.93
N GLU A 62 3.99 0.31 -6.09
CA GLU A 62 2.92 -0.56 -6.55
C GLU A 62 2.90 -1.83 -5.71
N ILE A 63 1.72 -2.18 -5.19
CA ILE A 63 1.53 -3.30 -4.29
C ILE A 63 0.61 -4.32 -4.93
N GLU A 64 1.07 -5.58 -4.96
CA GLU A 64 0.26 -6.72 -5.36
C GLU A 64 -0.34 -7.43 -4.15
N VAL A 65 -1.60 -7.82 -4.24
CA VAL A 65 -2.23 -8.63 -3.20
C VAL A 65 -1.68 -10.05 -3.28
N LYS A 66 -1.02 -10.48 -2.21
CA LYS A 66 -0.40 -11.81 -2.05
C LYS A 66 -1.14 -12.63 -1.00
N GLU A 67 -0.85 -13.92 -0.95
CA GLU A 67 -1.27 -14.80 0.14
C GLU A 67 -0.59 -14.39 1.45
N LEU A 68 -1.32 -14.45 2.57
CA LEU A 68 -0.83 -14.03 3.89
C LEU A 68 0.48 -14.73 4.28
N SER A 69 0.61 -16.02 3.98
CA SER A 69 1.83 -16.78 4.27
C SER A 69 3.05 -16.23 3.53
N SER A 70 2.88 -15.84 2.27
CA SER A 70 3.96 -15.24 1.47
C SER A 70 4.38 -13.88 2.04
N ILE A 71 3.41 -13.04 2.41
CA ILE A 71 3.66 -11.74 3.04
C ILE A 71 4.49 -11.90 4.32
N VAL A 72 4.10 -12.84 5.18
CA VAL A 72 4.81 -13.12 6.45
C VAL A 72 6.22 -13.65 6.21
N LEU A 73 6.40 -14.56 5.25
CA LEU A 73 7.73 -15.09 4.93
C LEU A 73 8.67 -14.02 4.37
N GLU A 74 8.19 -13.16 3.47
CA GLU A 74 8.97 -12.04 2.94
C GLU A 74 9.39 -11.06 4.05
N MET A 75 8.45 -10.72 4.94
CA MET A 75 8.73 -9.87 6.09
C MET A 75 9.81 -10.47 7.01
N LEU A 76 9.67 -11.74 7.37
CA LEU A 76 10.63 -12.42 8.24
C LEU A 76 12.00 -12.54 7.58
N ALA A 77 12.07 -12.75 6.27
CA ALA A 77 13.33 -12.80 5.54
C ALA A 77 14.04 -11.44 5.58
N SER A 78 13.35 -10.33 5.32
CA SER A 78 13.95 -8.98 5.39
C SER A 78 14.35 -8.59 6.80
N LEU A 79 13.52 -8.87 7.81
CA LEU A 79 13.89 -8.63 9.22
C LEU A 79 15.13 -9.41 9.64
N ASN A 80 15.25 -10.67 9.22
CA ASN A 80 16.42 -11.50 9.50
C ASN A 80 17.66 -10.97 8.77
N SER A 81 17.52 -10.46 7.54
CA SER A 81 18.59 -9.85 6.77
C SER A 81 19.14 -8.60 7.48
N VAL A 82 18.26 -7.71 7.93
CA VAL A 82 18.64 -6.53 8.73
C VAL A 82 19.30 -6.94 10.04
N ASN A 83 18.73 -7.92 10.75
CA ASN A 83 19.28 -8.38 12.04
C ASN A 83 20.70 -8.94 11.93
N LYS A 84 21.03 -9.61 10.83
CA LYS A 84 22.41 -10.10 10.58
C LYS A 84 23.44 -8.98 10.44
N ARG A 85 23.03 -7.80 10.06
CA ARG A 85 23.90 -6.62 9.84
C ARG A 85 23.70 -5.51 10.86
N LYS A 86 22.92 -5.75 11.92
CA LYS A 86 22.57 -4.72 12.91
C LYS A 86 23.78 -4.03 13.54
N ASP A 87 24.83 -4.79 13.85
CA ASP A 87 26.02 -4.25 14.51
C ASP A 87 26.78 -3.31 13.55
N ARG A 88 26.88 -3.68 12.28
CA ARG A 88 27.46 -2.83 11.25
C ARG A 88 26.60 -1.56 11.02
N LEU A 89 25.28 -1.69 11.05
CA LEU A 89 24.38 -0.54 10.96
C LEU A 89 24.58 0.45 12.11
N ILE A 90 24.71 -0.07 13.34
CA ILE A 90 24.99 0.78 14.52
C ILE A 90 26.34 1.48 14.37
N GLU A 91 27.36 0.77 13.89
CA GLU A 91 28.69 1.29 13.68
C GLU A 91 28.71 2.46 12.69
N ILE A 92 28.17 2.28 11.47
CA ILE A 92 28.17 3.29 10.41
C ILE A 92 27.29 4.50 10.70
N THR A 93 26.36 4.41 11.65
CA THR A 93 25.48 5.53 12.04
C THR A 93 25.92 6.24 13.31
N ALA A 94 26.99 5.78 13.97
CA ALA A 94 27.38 6.24 15.30
C ALA A 94 27.78 7.73 15.32
N ASP A 95 28.40 8.24 14.27
CA ASP A 95 28.83 9.64 14.17
C ASP A 95 27.87 10.54 13.39
N GLY A 96 26.78 9.96 12.84
CA GLY A 96 25.77 10.69 12.07
C GLY A 96 26.22 11.09 10.65
N LYS A 97 27.27 10.43 10.13
CA LYS A 97 27.76 10.60 8.76
C LYS A 97 27.87 9.24 8.10
N ILE A 98 27.91 9.23 6.78
CA ILE A 98 28.17 8.02 5.98
C ILE A 98 29.39 8.30 5.12
N ASP A 99 30.49 7.67 5.43
CA ASP A 99 31.72 7.79 4.67
C ASP A 99 31.69 6.91 3.40
N ASN A 100 32.64 7.15 2.47
CA ASN A 100 32.63 6.48 1.17
C ASN A 100 32.70 4.95 1.25
N ASP A 101 33.38 4.41 2.25
CA ASP A 101 33.51 2.97 2.49
C ASP A 101 32.27 2.36 3.19
N GLU A 102 31.35 3.18 3.65
CA GLU A 102 30.10 2.78 4.31
C GLU A 102 28.87 2.86 3.39
N ILE A 103 29.01 3.47 2.20
CA ILE A 103 27.91 3.69 1.27
C ILE A 103 27.21 2.38 0.89
N ASP A 104 27.96 1.31 0.61
CA ASP A 104 27.37 0.03 0.20
C ASP A 104 26.56 -0.61 1.33
N ASP A 105 27.03 -0.53 2.57
CA ASP A 105 26.30 -1.01 3.75
C ASP A 105 25.03 -0.18 3.98
N PHE A 106 25.12 1.14 3.78
CA PHE A 106 23.97 2.05 3.91
C PHE A 106 22.92 1.80 2.85
N ILE A 107 23.30 1.62 1.58
CA ILE A 107 22.38 1.28 0.48
C ILE A 107 21.67 -0.05 0.78
N PHE A 108 22.41 -1.07 1.22
CA PHE A 108 21.82 -2.35 1.60
C PHE A 108 20.71 -2.20 2.65
N ILE A 109 20.96 -1.37 3.68
CA ILE A 109 19.99 -1.13 4.74
C ILE A 109 18.75 -0.42 4.20
N GLN A 110 18.95 0.60 3.36
CA GLN A 110 17.84 1.31 2.72
C GLN A 110 16.96 0.35 1.90
N GLU A 111 17.56 -0.52 1.09
CA GLU A 111 16.84 -1.52 0.30
C GLU A 111 16.05 -2.51 1.17
N GLU A 112 16.62 -2.98 2.28
CA GLU A 112 15.91 -3.89 3.18
C GLU A 112 14.76 -3.20 3.91
N LEU A 113 14.92 -1.93 4.32
CA LEU A 113 13.85 -1.15 4.92
C LEU A 113 12.73 -0.85 3.91
N GLU A 114 13.07 -0.60 2.66
CA GLU A 114 12.09 -0.45 1.58
C GLU A 114 11.27 -1.72 1.37
N ARG A 115 11.91 -2.90 1.34
CA ARG A 115 11.22 -4.20 1.27
C ARG A 115 10.29 -4.42 2.46
N ILE A 116 10.72 -4.07 3.67
CA ILE A 116 9.88 -4.13 4.88
C ILE A 116 8.67 -3.21 4.73
N SER A 117 8.87 -1.97 4.25
CA SER A 117 7.79 -1.01 4.03
C SER A 117 6.75 -1.56 3.04
N ILE A 118 7.20 -2.07 1.89
CA ILE A 118 6.32 -2.70 0.89
C ILE A 118 5.54 -3.88 1.51
N THR A 119 6.20 -4.71 2.32
CA THR A 119 5.56 -5.86 2.96
C THR A 119 4.51 -5.44 3.98
N VAL A 120 4.77 -4.39 4.75
CA VAL A 120 3.80 -3.81 5.71
C VAL A 120 2.57 -3.28 4.98
N GLU A 121 2.76 -2.53 3.90
CA GLU A 121 1.66 -2.00 3.08
C GLU A 121 0.88 -3.13 2.39
N THR A 122 1.57 -4.18 1.92
CA THR A 122 0.95 -5.38 1.35
C THR A 122 0.04 -6.09 2.37
N LEU A 123 0.50 -6.21 3.62
CA LEU A 123 -0.30 -6.77 4.71
C LEU A 123 -1.52 -5.89 5.02
N GLN A 124 -1.36 -4.58 5.01
CA GLN A 124 -2.47 -3.65 5.20
C GLN A 124 -3.52 -3.81 4.10
N LEU A 125 -3.10 -3.81 2.84
CA LEU A 125 -4.00 -4.00 1.70
C LEU A 125 -4.70 -5.37 1.75
N TRP A 126 -3.99 -6.43 2.13
CA TRP A 126 -4.57 -7.75 2.36
C TRP A 126 -5.66 -7.69 3.44
N SER A 127 -5.38 -7.03 4.57
CA SER A 127 -6.34 -6.88 5.67
C SER A 127 -7.59 -6.11 5.23
N GLU A 128 -7.43 -5.02 4.50
CA GLU A 128 -8.54 -4.22 3.95
C GLU A 128 -9.41 -5.04 3.00
N LYS A 129 -8.78 -5.85 2.13
CA LYS A 129 -9.48 -6.77 1.23
C LYS A 129 -10.26 -7.85 2.00
N MET A 130 -9.68 -8.42 3.05
CA MET A 130 -10.34 -9.45 3.87
C MET A 130 -11.52 -8.87 4.67
N LEU A 131 -11.40 -7.64 5.15
CA LEU A 131 -12.50 -6.90 5.79
C LEU A 131 -13.62 -6.58 4.80
N ALA A 132 -13.28 -6.09 3.61
CA ALA A 132 -14.25 -5.77 2.56
C ALA A 132 -15.03 -7.00 2.07
N ASN A 133 -14.39 -8.17 2.03
CA ASN A 133 -14.99 -9.43 1.60
C ASN A 133 -15.67 -10.20 2.74
N GLY A 134 -15.67 -9.69 3.96
CA GLY A 134 -16.30 -10.33 5.13
C GLY A 134 -15.55 -11.58 5.65
N VAL A 135 -14.32 -11.82 5.20
CA VAL A 135 -13.46 -12.92 5.71
C VAL A 135 -13.00 -12.61 7.14
N ILE A 136 -12.71 -11.35 7.42
CA ILE A 136 -12.48 -10.84 8.77
C ILE A 136 -13.74 -10.11 9.21
N ASP A 137 -14.23 -10.44 10.41
CA ASP A 137 -15.35 -9.76 11.03
C ASP A 137 -14.98 -8.29 11.34
N ALA A 138 -15.61 -7.35 10.62
CA ALA A 138 -15.28 -5.94 10.70
C ALA A 138 -15.62 -5.32 12.07
N GLU A 139 -16.72 -5.75 12.70
CA GLU A 139 -17.13 -5.24 14.03
C GLU A 139 -16.18 -5.74 15.11
N ALA A 140 -15.84 -7.03 15.09
CA ALA A 140 -14.87 -7.60 16.01
C ALA A 140 -13.48 -6.99 15.84
N TYR A 141 -13.07 -6.72 14.59
CA TYR A 141 -11.79 -6.08 14.28
C TYR A 141 -11.72 -4.66 14.82
N LYS A 142 -12.75 -3.82 14.56
CA LYS A 142 -12.85 -2.44 15.06
C LYS A 142 -12.84 -2.40 16.58
N ALA A 143 -13.64 -3.24 17.23
CA ALA A 143 -13.74 -3.29 18.69
C ALA A 143 -12.40 -3.62 19.37
N LYS A 144 -11.53 -4.39 18.73
CA LYS A 144 -10.19 -4.75 19.24
C LYS A 144 -9.11 -3.73 18.90
N LYS A 145 -9.24 -3.02 17.77
CA LYS A 145 -8.26 -2.03 17.33
C LYS A 145 -8.34 -0.71 18.13
N LEU A 146 -9.48 -0.44 18.75
CA LEU A 146 -9.72 0.77 19.56
C LEU A 146 -9.29 0.61 21.04
N LYS A 147 -8.75 -0.54 21.43
CA LYS A 147 -8.17 -0.81 22.76
C LYS A 147 -6.66 -0.62 22.73
#